data_182b4aa756d6101516bc5e40411503d2
#
_entry.id   182b4aa756d6101516bc5e40411503d2
#
_cell.length_a   1.000
_cell.length_b   1.000
_cell.length_c   1.000
_cell.angle_alpha   90.00
_cell.angle_beta   90.00
_cell.angle_gamma   90.00
#
_symmetry.space_group_name_H-M   'P 1'
#
loop_
_entity.id
_entity.type
_entity.pdbx_description
1 polymer ?
#
loop_
_entity_poly.entity_id
_entity_poly.type
_entity_poly.pdbx_seq_one_letter_code
_entity_poly.pdbx_strand_id
1 'polypeptide(L)'
;MSTSAILCITNDFGPRAGGIETFIIGLIERMPKSSVIVYTSSQEGSEPFDRAWRDDYGVEVIRDKSKILLPTPRVGRAVRKIARERGVTRAFFGAAAPLALLSQGLRRAGVTRIVALTHGHEVWWARLWPFSFAIKRIGAGTDHLTYLGNYTKSQIERALSHKARESMVKIAPGIDTDHFAPQSSAAALRAELGLTQKKVIVSVGRLVHRKGQDTLIEAMPEILTQLPDAHLLFIGEGPYKNYLV
;
A
#
# COMPACT_ATOMS: atom_id res chain seq x y z
N MET A 1 28.35 -9.52 -11.25
CA MET A 1 28.05 -8.08 -11.23
C MET A 1 27.18 -7.84 -10.01
N SER A 2 27.64 -7.11 -9.00
CA SER A 2 26.82 -6.76 -7.83
C SER A 2 25.68 -5.87 -8.32
N THR A 3 24.46 -6.36 -8.24
CA THR A 3 23.26 -5.56 -8.54
C THR A 3 23.18 -4.42 -7.52
N SER A 4 23.27 -3.17 -7.98
CA SER A 4 23.08 -2.00 -7.12
C SER A 4 21.76 -2.12 -6.36
N ALA A 5 21.79 -1.91 -5.05
CA ALA A 5 20.62 -1.99 -4.19
C ALA A 5 19.51 -1.02 -4.66
N ILE A 6 18.27 -1.36 -4.39
CA ILE A 6 17.09 -0.54 -4.64
C ILE A 6 16.70 0.13 -3.32
N LEU A 7 16.52 1.44 -3.30
CA LEU A 7 16.05 2.15 -2.11
C LEU A 7 14.52 2.29 -2.14
N CYS A 8 13.85 1.65 -1.19
CA CYS A 8 12.43 1.86 -0.90
C CYS A 8 12.28 2.97 0.14
N ILE A 9 11.46 3.99 -0.12
CA ILE A 9 11.14 5.05 0.82
C ILE A 9 9.64 5.02 1.07
N THR A 10 9.22 4.72 2.31
CA THR A 10 7.80 4.55 2.64
C THR A 10 7.50 4.81 4.11
N ASN A 11 6.26 5.12 4.42
CA ASN A 11 5.70 5.04 5.79
C ASN A 11 5.06 3.67 6.06
N ASP A 12 4.86 2.90 5.01
CA ASP A 12 4.00 1.73 5.01
C ASP A 12 4.85 0.45 4.90
N PHE A 13 5.64 0.21 5.97
CA PHE A 13 6.44 -1.00 6.12
C PHE A 13 6.33 -1.49 7.57
N GLY A 14 5.82 -2.67 7.79
CA GLY A 14 5.46 -3.27 9.08
C GLY A 14 6.23 -2.80 10.33
N PRO A 15 5.87 -3.28 11.51
CA PRO A 15 4.96 -4.42 11.79
C PRO A 15 3.46 -4.09 11.72
N ARG A 16 3.09 -2.81 11.62
CA ARG A 16 1.67 -2.42 11.48
C ARG A 16 1.07 -3.08 10.24
N ALA A 17 -0.12 -3.69 10.40
CA ALA A 17 -0.87 -4.26 9.30
C ALA A 17 -1.72 -3.20 8.58
N GLY A 18 -1.76 -3.27 7.24
CA GLY A 18 -2.56 -2.40 6.39
C GLY A 18 -2.44 -2.81 4.92
N GLY A 19 -3.39 -2.34 4.08
CA GLY A 19 -3.40 -2.73 2.68
C GLY A 19 -2.20 -2.22 1.87
N ILE A 20 -1.67 -1.03 2.19
CA ILE A 20 -0.48 -0.49 1.54
C ILE A 20 0.75 -1.24 2.03
N GLU A 21 0.86 -1.47 3.35
CA GLU A 21 1.93 -2.25 3.96
C GLU A 21 2.02 -3.65 3.34
N THR A 22 0.90 -4.37 3.25
CA THR A 22 0.85 -5.71 2.63
C THR A 22 1.30 -5.67 1.16
N PHE A 23 0.90 -4.65 0.42
CA PHE A 23 1.33 -4.50 -0.97
C PHE A 23 2.83 -4.26 -1.10
N ILE A 24 3.40 -3.35 -0.30
CA ILE A 24 4.85 -3.05 -0.29
C ILE A 24 5.65 -4.28 0.14
N ILE A 25 5.23 -4.94 1.20
CA ILE A 25 5.80 -6.20 1.69
C ILE A 25 5.81 -7.24 0.58
N GLY A 26 4.66 -7.51 -0.03
CA GLY A 26 4.55 -8.50 -1.11
C GLY A 26 5.37 -8.19 -2.35
N LEU A 27 5.64 -6.91 -2.64
CA LEU A 27 6.58 -6.52 -3.70
C LEU A 27 8.04 -6.83 -3.31
N ILE A 28 8.44 -6.46 -2.08
CA ILE A 28 9.82 -6.62 -1.62
C ILE A 28 10.19 -8.10 -1.45
N GLU A 29 9.28 -8.92 -0.92
CA GLU A 29 9.47 -10.37 -0.78
C GLU A 29 9.83 -11.06 -2.10
N ARG A 30 9.31 -10.54 -3.22
CA ARG A 30 9.53 -11.09 -4.55
C ARG A 30 10.73 -10.50 -5.29
N MET A 31 11.43 -9.56 -4.65
CA MET A 31 12.68 -9.03 -5.18
C MET A 31 13.86 -9.95 -4.83
N PRO A 32 14.96 -9.91 -5.57
CA PRO A 32 16.15 -10.69 -5.23
C PRO A 32 16.61 -10.40 -3.81
N LYS A 33 16.99 -11.44 -3.06
CA LYS A 33 17.53 -11.29 -1.69
C LYS A 33 18.69 -10.29 -1.66
N SER A 34 18.77 -9.53 -0.59
CA SER A 34 19.81 -8.51 -0.37
C SER A 34 19.86 -7.39 -1.42
N SER A 35 18.78 -7.21 -2.20
CA SER A 35 18.70 -6.17 -3.22
C SER A 35 17.98 -4.90 -2.79
N VAL A 36 17.36 -4.88 -1.59
CA VAL A 36 16.52 -3.77 -1.15
C VAL A 36 17.02 -3.18 0.17
N ILE A 37 17.05 -1.87 0.21
CA ILE A 37 17.20 -1.06 1.43
C ILE A 37 15.88 -0.35 1.65
N VAL A 38 15.29 -0.47 2.83
CA VAL A 38 14.03 0.21 3.19
C VAL A 38 14.34 1.35 4.15
N TYR A 39 13.98 2.58 3.77
CA TYR A 39 13.96 3.73 4.66
C TYR A 39 12.52 4.04 5.04
N THR A 40 12.21 3.89 6.32
CA THR A 40 10.82 3.98 6.81
C THR A 40 10.72 4.74 8.15
N SER A 41 9.50 5.01 8.58
CA SER A 41 9.21 5.67 9.86
C SER A 41 9.44 4.73 11.06
N SER A 42 9.62 5.32 12.25
CA SER A 42 9.66 4.57 13.50
C SER A 42 8.28 3.98 13.82
N GLN A 43 8.27 2.72 14.26
CA GLN A 43 7.07 2.03 14.75
C GLN A 43 7.44 1.23 16.01
N GLU A 44 6.51 1.14 16.95
CA GLU A 44 6.66 0.30 18.13
C GLU A 44 6.71 -1.17 17.72
N GLY A 45 7.54 -1.97 18.40
CA GLY A 45 7.69 -3.40 18.10
C GLY A 45 8.39 -3.70 16.78
N SER A 46 9.08 -2.74 16.17
CA SER A 46 9.70 -2.93 14.85
C SER A 46 10.98 -3.75 14.85
N GLU A 47 11.71 -3.83 15.97
CA GLU A 47 13.01 -4.52 16.02
C GLU A 47 12.95 -6.02 15.66
N PRO A 48 12.03 -6.83 16.20
CA PRO A 48 11.89 -8.23 15.79
C PRO A 48 11.50 -8.37 14.33
N PHE A 49 10.62 -7.50 13.83
CA PHE A 49 10.20 -7.46 12.44
C PHE A 49 11.38 -7.16 11.51
N ASP A 50 12.16 -6.12 11.80
CA ASP A 50 13.31 -5.71 10.99
C ASP A 50 14.41 -6.79 11.00
N ARG A 51 14.56 -7.51 12.10
CA ARG A 51 15.50 -8.64 12.23
C ARG A 51 15.05 -9.78 11.31
N ALA A 52 13.79 -10.20 11.39
CA ALA A 52 13.25 -11.24 10.50
C ALA A 52 13.46 -10.90 9.02
N TRP A 53 13.17 -9.65 8.62
CA TRP A 53 13.38 -9.20 7.24
C TRP A 53 14.84 -9.23 6.78
N ARG A 54 15.75 -8.94 7.69
CA ARG A 54 17.19 -9.07 7.42
C ARG A 54 17.58 -10.54 7.25
N ASP A 55 17.12 -11.40 8.14
CA ASP A 55 17.51 -12.81 8.19
C ASP A 55 16.89 -13.60 7.00
N ASP A 56 15.62 -13.37 6.71
CA ASP A 56 14.89 -14.12 5.67
C ASP A 56 15.15 -13.60 4.26
N TYR A 57 15.23 -12.26 4.08
CA TYR A 57 15.28 -11.62 2.76
C TYR A 57 16.56 -10.81 2.53
N GLY A 58 17.41 -10.62 3.54
CA GLY A 58 18.59 -9.77 3.45
C GLY A 58 18.26 -8.29 3.27
N VAL A 59 17.09 -7.85 3.69
CA VAL A 59 16.63 -6.46 3.57
C VAL A 59 17.24 -5.62 4.69
N GLU A 60 17.97 -4.56 4.32
CA GLU A 60 18.44 -3.55 5.28
C GLU A 60 17.29 -2.57 5.58
N VAL A 61 16.77 -2.59 6.81
CA VAL A 61 15.73 -1.64 7.24
C VAL A 61 16.37 -0.52 8.05
N ILE A 62 16.20 0.72 7.58
CA ILE A 62 16.69 1.93 8.24
C ILE A 62 15.47 2.73 8.71
N ARG A 63 15.25 2.77 10.03
CA ARG A 63 14.15 3.51 10.61
C ARG A 63 14.55 4.95 10.96
N ASP A 64 13.74 5.88 10.48
CA ASP A 64 13.82 7.28 10.92
C ASP A 64 13.24 7.41 12.32
N LYS A 65 13.70 8.40 13.08
CA LYS A 65 13.17 8.68 14.43
C LYS A 65 11.75 9.23 14.44
N SER A 66 11.24 9.69 13.29
CA SER A 66 9.87 10.22 13.17
C SER A 66 8.86 9.10 13.03
N LYS A 67 7.71 9.24 13.71
CA LYS A 67 6.56 8.32 13.56
C LYS A 67 5.92 8.39 12.17
N ILE A 68 6.12 9.49 11.44
CA ILE A 68 5.64 9.70 10.07
C ILE A 68 6.75 10.42 9.30
N LEU A 69 7.17 9.86 8.16
CA LEU A 69 8.05 10.53 7.22
C LEU A 69 7.26 11.58 6.44
N LEU A 70 7.81 12.78 6.42
CA LEU A 70 7.35 13.87 5.56
C LEU A 70 8.53 14.34 4.69
N PRO A 71 8.29 14.94 3.50
CA PRO A 71 9.35 15.39 2.59
C PRO A 71 10.06 16.66 3.09
N THR A 72 10.56 16.61 4.33
CA THR A 72 11.30 17.69 4.97
C THR A 72 12.75 17.76 4.50
N PRO A 73 13.45 18.91 4.66
CA PRO A 73 14.89 19.00 4.36
C PRO A 73 15.72 17.96 5.10
N ARG A 74 15.34 17.59 6.34
CA ARG A 74 16.03 16.57 7.15
C ARG A 74 15.91 15.18 6.52
N VAL A 75 14.68 14.74 6.23
CA VAL A 75 14.42 13.46 5.57
C VAL A 75 15.08 13.44 4.19
N GLY A 76 15.00 14.54 3.43
CA GLY A 76 15.66 14.66 2.14
C GLY A 76 17.20 14.54 2.24
N ARG A 77 17.83 15.03 3.31
CA ARG A 77 19.29 14.82 3.55
C ARG A 77 19.59 13.36 3.86
N ALA A 78 18.75 12.71 4.70
CA ALA A 78 18.93 11.31 5.08
C ALA A 78 18.86 10.37 3.87
N VAL A 79 17.81 10.48 3.04
CA VAL A 79 17.67 9.60 1.85
C VAL A 79 18.77 9.84 0.82
N ARG A 80 19.25 11.10 0.64
CA ARG A 80 20.38 11.38 -0.24
C ARG A 80 21.70 10.81 0.29
N LYS A 81 21.90 10.84 1.60
CA LYS A 81 23.06 10.24 2.26
C LYS A 81 23.08 8.74 2.02
N ILE A 82 21.99 8.05 2.32
CA ILE A 82 21.83 6.60 2.08
C ILE A 82 22.12 6.28 0.60
N ALA A 83 21.50 7.02 -0.33
CA ALA A 83 21.67 6.77 -1.76
C ALA A 83 23.15 6.87 -2.19
N ARG A 84 23.89 7.84 -1.70
CA ARG A 84 25.33 8.02 -2.02
C ARG A 84 26.20 6.97 -1.36
N GLU A 85 26.03 6.72 -0.06
CA GLU A 85 26.84 5.78 0.72
C GLU A 85 26.69 4.34 0.25
N ARG A 86 25.48 3.97 -0.24
CA ARG A 86 25.17 2.64 -0.76
C ARG A 86 25.27 2.51 -2.28
N GLY A 87 25.65 3.58 -2.98
CA GLY A 87 25.73 3.56 -4.44
C GLY A 87 24.41 3.25 -5.14
N VAL A 88 23.28 3.70 -4.55
CA VAL A 88 21.94 3.40 -5.05
C VAL A 88 21.68 4.13 -6.35
N THR A 89 21.31 3.38 -7.40
CA THR A 89 20.94 3.94 -8.70
C THR A 89 19.43 3.83 -9.00
N ARG A 90 18.71 3.02 -8.23
CA ARG A 90 17.25 2.76 -8.39
C ARG A 90 16.54 3.00 -7.06
N ALA A 91 15.42 3.70 -7.10
CA ALA A 91 14.58 3.91 -5.92
C ALA A 91 13.11 3.81 -6.24
N PHE A 92 12.31 3.44 -5.25
CA PHE A 92 10.87 3.60 -5.35
C PHE A 92 10.28 4.17 -4.05
N PHE A 93 9.19 4.90 -4.22
CA PHE A 93 8.38 5.40 -3.11
C PHE A 93 7.19 4.47 -2.92
N GLY A 94 7.04 3.90 -1.72
CA GLY A 94 5.96 2.99 -1.40
C GLY A 94 4.58 3.66 -1.47
N ALA A 95 4.51 4.96 -1.19
CA ALA A 95 3.37 5.81 -1.49
C ALA A 95 3.86 7.11 -2.15
N ALA A 96 3.26 7.49 -3.29
CA ALA A 96 3.72 8.62 -4.09
C ALA A 96 3.61 9.94 -3.33
N ALA A 97 2.44 10.23 -2.78
CA ALA A 97 2.21 11.46 -2.03
C ALA A 97 2.35 11.23 -0.52
N PRO A 98 3.08 12.07 0.20
CA PRO A 98 3.87 13.22 -0.31
C PRO A 98 5.35 12.91 -0.56
N LEU A 99 5.85 11.70 -0.21
CA LEU A 99 7.28 11.41 -0.13
C LEU A 99 8.03 11.52 -1.46
N ALA A 100 7.37 11.24 -2.60
CA ALA A 100 8.01 11.33 -3.89
C ALA A 100 8.35 12.77 -4.34
N LEU A 101 7.97 13.79 -3.57
CA LEU A 101 8.54 15.15 -3.71
C LEU A 101 10.05 15.18 -3.47
N LEU A 102 10.62 14.16 -2.80
CA LEU A 102 12.05 13.99 -2.60
C LEU A 102 12.80 13.49 -3.85
N SER A 103 12.10 13.09 -4.90
CA SER A 103 12.66 12.49 -6.12
C SER A 103 13.78 13.33 -6.76
N GLN A 104 13.59 14.63 -6.89
CA GLN A 104 14.63 15.51 -7.45
C GLN A 104 15.91 15.53 -6.60
N GLY A 105 15.78 15.43 -5.28
CA GLY A 105 16.92 15.29 -4.38
C GLY A 105 17.69 13.98 -4.59
N LEU A 106 16.97 12.89 -4.81
CA LEU A 106 17.56 11.59 -5.15
C LEU A 106 18.26 11.62 -6.51
N ARG A 107 17.68 12.28 -7.52
CA ARG A 107 18.35 12.48 -8.82
C ARG A 107 19.72 13.13 -8.66
N ARG A 108 19.80 14.21 -7.85
CA ARG A 108 21.09 14.88 -7.55
C ARG A 108 22.05 14.03 -6.75
N ALA A 109 21.58 12.96 -6.12
CA ALA A 109 22.41 11.99 -5.40
C ALA A 109 22.86 10.80 -6.27
N GLY A 110 22.52 10.77 -7.57
CA GLY A 110 22.94 9.75 -8.51
C GLY A 110 21.87 8.69 -8.82
N VAL A 111 20.67 8.80 -8.28
CA VAL A 111 19.59 7.85 -8.57
C VAL A 111 19.03 8.11 -9.98
N THR A 112 19.16 7.13 -10.86
CA THR A 112 18.79 7.24 -12.29
C THR A 112 17.41 6.70 -12.63
N ARG A 113 16.84 5.82 -11.79
CA ARG A 113 15.50 5.26 -11.96
C ARG A 113 14.68 5.44 -10.69
N ILE A 114 13.54 6.11 -10.82
CA ILE A 114 12.63 6.40 -9.69
C ILE A 114 11.20 6.05 -10.09
N VAL A 115 10.58 5.17 -9.29
CA VAL A 115 9.15 4.80 -9.41
C VAL A 115 8.42 5.30 -8.18
N ALA A 116 7.15 5.71 -8.32
CA ALA A 116 6.32 6.02 -7.17
C ALA A 116 4.96 5.31 -7.29
N LEU A 117 4.59 4.61 -6.22
CA LEU A 117 3.35 3.82 -6.18
C LEU A 117 2.18 4.71 -5.75
N THR A 118 1.03 4.62 -6.45
CA THR A 118 -0.20 5.27 -6.01
C THR A 118 -1.21 4.23 -5.54
N HIS A 119 -1.92 4.54 -4.44
CA HIS A 119 -2.84 3.60 -3.78
C HIS A 119 -4.29 4.11 -3.76
N GLY A 120 -4.56 5.20 -4.48
CA GLY A 120 -5.91 5.78 -4.59
C GLY A 120 -6.16 7.01 -3.73
N HIS A 121 -5.43 7.22 -2.62
CA HIS A 121 -5.57 8.45 -1.84
C HIS A 121 -5.04 9.69 -2.60
N GLU A 122 -4.15 9.51 -3.55
CA GLU A 122 -3.65 10.53 -4.46
C GLU A 122 -4.74 11.11 -5.37
N VAL A 123 -5.86 10.41 -5.56
CA VAL A 123 -7.04 10.93 -6.27
C VAL A 123 -7.55 12.22 -5.65
N TRP A 124 -7.59 12.27 -4.32
CA TRP A 124 -7.99 13.46 -3.59
C TRP A 124 -6.96 14.59 -3.75
N TRP A 125 -5.66 14.26 -3.70
CA TRP A 125 -4.58 15.20 -3.96
C TRP A 125 -4.65 15.79 -5.37
N ALA A 126 -4.96 14.98 -6.38
CA ALA A 126 -5.05 15.43 -7.76
C ALA A 126 -6.18 16.45 -8.01
N ARG A 127 -7.23 16.44 -7.17
CA ARG A 127 -8.41 17.30 -7.32
C ARG A 127 -8.30 18.67 -6.65
N LEU A 128 -7.49 18.79 -5.60
CA LEU A 128 -7.46 19.98 -4.74
C LEU A 128 -6.15 20.75 -4.90
N TRP A 129 -6.26 22.04 -5.14
CA TRP A 129 -5.14 22.97 -5.04
C TRP A 129 -4.84 23.25 -3.55
N PRO A 130 -3.57 23.27 -3.08
CA PRO A 130 -2.29 23.18 -3.83
C PRO A 130 -1.77 21.75 -4.05
N PHE A 131 -2.48 20.72 -3.62
CA PHE A 131 -2.04 19.31 -3.66
C PHE A 131 -1.86 18.79 -5.10
N SER A 132 -2.69 19.26 -6.04
CA SER A 132 -2.54 18.93 -7.46
C SER A 132 -1.19 19.37 -8.03
N PHE A 133 -0.66 20.51 -7.55
CA PHE A 133 0.69 20.95 -7.91
C PHE A 133 1.78 20.00 -7.35
N ALA A 134 1.58 19.46 -6.15
CA ALA A 134 2.48 18.44 -5.60
C ALA A 134 2.46 17.15 -6.47
N ILE A 135 1.30 16.68 -6.90
CA ILE A 135 1.17 15.54 -7.83
C ILE A 135 1.89 15.82 -9.15
N LYS A 136 1.74 17.03 -9.71
CA LYS A 136 2.46 17.44 -10.91
C LYS A 136 3.99 17.38 -10.72
N ARG A 137 4.51 17.87 -9.59
CA ARG A 137 5.94 17.80 -9.25
C ARG A 137 6.44 16.37 -9.04
N ILE A 138 5.63 15.52 -8.41
CA ILE A 138 5.92 14.10 -8.23
C ILE A 138 6.06 13.44 -9.60
N GLY A 139 5.08 13.61 -10.50
CA GLY A 139 5.14 13.06 -11.85
C GLY A 139 6.34 13.56 -12.66
N ALA A 140 6.73 14.82 -12.51
CA ALA A 140 7.92 15.36 -13.18
C ALA A 140 9.25 14.83 -12.62
N GLY A 141 9.27 14.36 -11.35
CA GLY A 141 10.46 13.87 -10.67
C GLY A 141 10.68 12.37 -10.78
N THR A 142 9.65 11.61 -11.18
CA THR A 142 9.67 10.14 -11.28
C THR A 142 9.70 9.69 -12.73
N ASP A 143 10.24 8.49 -13.01
CA ASP A 143 10.20 7.88 -14.34
C ASP A 143 8.82 7.25 -14.59
N HIS A 144 8.27 6.63 -13.55
CA HIS A 144 6.94 6.02 -13.61
C HIS A 144 6.14 6.33 -12.34
N LEU A 145 4.86 6.65 -12.53
CA LEU A 145 3.84 6.56 -11.50
C LEU A 145 3.01 5.31 -11.73
N THR A 146 2.77 4.52 -10.68
CA THR A 146 1.90 3.36 -10.84
C THR A 146 0.45 3.70 -10.51
N TYR A 147 -0.48 2.87 -10.97
CA TYR A 147 -1.88 2.97 -10.61
C TYR A 147 -2.50 1.57 -10.43
N LEU A 148 -3.52 1.47 -9.59
CA LEU A 148 -4.18 0.21 -9.27
C LEU A 148 -5.23 -0.18 -10.31
N GLY A 149 -5.99 0.79 -10.81
CA GLY A 149 -7.08 0.60 -11.74
C GLY A 149 -7.40 1.83 -12.57
N ASN A 150 -8.20 1.66 -13.61
CA ASN A 150 -8.49 2.72 -14.60
C ASN A 150 -9.13 3.96 -13.97
N TYR A 151 -10.01 3.79 -12.98
CA TYR A 151 -10.58 4.92 -12.25
C TYR A 151 -9.50 5.76 -11.57
N THR A 152 -8.59 5.13 -10.81
CA THR A 152 -7.48 5.82 -10.14
C THR A 152 -6.61 6.56 -11.15
N LYS A 153 -6.26 5.91 -12.28
CA LYS A 153 -5.52 6.52 -13.37
C LYS A 153 -6.21 7.79 -13.86
N SER A 154 -7.49 7.68 -14.28
CA SER A 154 -8.25 8.79 -14.89
C SER A 154 -8.37 10.02 -13.97
N GLN A 155 -8.30 9.82 -12.65
CA GLN A 155 -8.35 10.93 -11.70
C GLN A 155 -6.97 11.58 -11.49
N ILE A 156 -5.91 10.76 -11.35
CA ILE A 156 -4.55 11.26 -11.07
C ILE A 156 -3.96 11.94 -12.31
N GLU A 157 -4.16 11.38 -13.50
CA GLU A 157 -3.60 11.91 -14.74
C GLU A 157 -4.00 13.37 -15.03
N ARG A 158 -5.14 13.85 -14.50
CA ARG A 158 -5.59 15.23 -14.64
C ARG A 158 -4.58 16.25 -14.08
N ALA A 159 -3.85 15.88 -13.04
CA ALA A 159 -2.83 16.72 -12.41
C ALA A 159 -1.43 16.54 -13.03
N LEU A 160 -1.23 15.60 -13.95
CA LEU A 160 0.06 15.27 -14.52
C LEU A 160 0.34 16.00 -15.84
N SER A 161 1.62 16.20 -16.16
CA SER A 161 2.03 16.58 -17.51
C SER A 161 1.80 15.45 -18.51
N HIS A 162 1.76 15.76 -19.80
CA HIS A 162 1.58 14.75 -20.87
C HIS A 162 2.59 13.60 -20.73
N LYS A 163 3.87 13.91 -20.63
CA LYS A 163 4.94 12.92 -20.44
C LYS A 163 4.71 12.00 -19.23
N ALA A 164 4.28 12.56 -18.10
CA ALA A 164 4.04 11.77 -16.90
C ALA A 164 2.80 10.89 -17.01
N ARG A 165 1.76 11.30 -17.76
CA ARG A 165 0.58 10.47 -18.07
C ARG A 165 0.94 9.26 -18.90
N GLU A 166 1.75 9.44 -19.92
CA GLU A 166 2.22 8.35 -20.80
C GLU A 166 3.12 7.35 -20.08
N SER A 167 3.85 7.81 -19.07
CA SER A 167 4.72 6.95 -18.26
C SER A 167 4.00 6.21 -17.11
N MET A 168 2.68 6.35 -16.97
CA MET A 168 1.92 5.65 -15.94
C MET A 168 1.85 4.14 -16.23
N VAL A 169 2.11 3.32 -15.21
CA VAL A 169 2.11 1.85 -15.31
C VAL A 169 1.11 1.24 -14.34
N LYS A 170 0.32 0.27 -14.81
CA LYS A 170 -0.60 -0.46 -13.94
C LYS A 170 0.17 -1.50 -13.13
N ILE A 171 0.09 -1.40 -11.80
CA ILE A 171 0.56 -2.43 -10.88
C ILE A 171 -0.52 -2.61 -9.82
N ALA A 172 -1.29 -3.69 -9.95
CA ALA A 172 -2.31 -4.07 -8.98
C ALA A 172 -1.68 -4.93 -7.87
N PRO A 173 -2.23 -4.91 -6.63
CA PRO A 173 -1.85 -5.85 -5.60
C PRO A 173 -2.00 -7.30 -6.10
N GLY A 174 -0.97 -8.10 -5.92
CA GLY A 174 -1.04 -9.53 -6.15
C GLY A 174 -1.76 -10.25 -5.00
N ILE A 175 -2.26 -11.44 -5.29
CA ILE A 175 -2.79 -12.37 -4.31
C ILE A 175 -2.10 -13.71 -4.48
N ASP A 176 -1.85 -14.40 -3.38
CA ASP A 176 -1.36 -15.78 -3.39
C ASP A 176 -2.51 -16.71 -3.73
N THR A 177 -2.56 -17.18 -4.97
CA THR A 177 -3.63 -18.03 -5.48
C THR A 177 -3.55 -19.47 -4.99
N ASP A 178 -2.40 -19.90 -4.46
CA ASP A 178 -2.24 -21.22 -3.88
C ASP A 178 -2.78 -21.23 -2.44
N HIS A 179 -2.53 -20.14 -1.70
CA HIS A 179 -3.08 -19.95 -0.37
C HIS A 179 -4.58 -19.63 -0.40
N PHE A 180 -5.02 -18.73 -1.27
CA PHE A 180 -6.43 -18.34 -1.44
C PHE A 180 -7.12 -19.12 -2.55
N ALA A 181 -7.08 -20.45 -2.47
CA ALA A 181 -7.76 -21.34 -3.40
C ALA A 181 -9.10 -21.82 -2.83
N PRO A 182 -10.10 -22.13 -3.68
CA PRO A 182 -11.31 -22.80 -3.24
C PRO A 182 -10.96 -24.13 -2.55
N GLN A 183 -11.31 -24.22 -1.27
CA GLN A 183 -11.07 -25.45 -0.49
C GLN A 183 -12.37 -26.25 -0.33
N SER A 184 -12.24 -27.58 -0.44
CA SER A 184 -13.37 -28.51 -0.36
C SER A 184 -14.00 -28.63 1.04
N SER A 185 -13.40 -28.07 2.10
CA SER A 185 -13.85 -28.28 3.49
C SER A 185 -14.06 -26.98 4.27
N ALA A 186 -14.97 -26.13 3.82
CA ALA A 186 -15.52 -25.07 4.68
C ALA A 186 -16.57 -25.64 5.68
N ALA A 187 -16.87 -26.93 5.66
CA ALA A 187 -17.91 -27.53 6.47
C ALA A 187 -17.67 -27.40 7.96
N ALA A 188 -16.45 -27.63 8.42
CA ALA A 188 -16.12 -27.50 9.84
C ALA A 188 -16.27 -26.05 10.35
N LEU A 189 -15.75 -25.07 9.62
CA LEU A 189 -15.90 -23.65 9.95
C LEU A 189 -17.37 -23.20 9.90
N ARG A 190 -18.14 -23.68 8.92
CA ARG A 190 -19.57 -23.40 8.84
C ARG A 190 -20.34 -23.97 10.04
N ALA A 191 -20.00 -25.16 10.49
CA ALA A 191 -20.59 -25.78 11.68
C ALA A 191 -20.25 -24.99 12.95
N GLU A 192 -18.98 -24.62 13.13
CA GLU A 192 -18.51 -23.80 14.25
C GLU A 192 -19.24 -22.45 14.33
N LEU A 193 -19.47 -21.79 13.19
CA LEU A 193 -20.17 -20.51 13.11
C LEU A 193 -21.70 -20.63 13.06
N GLY A 194 -22.28 -21.84 13.11
CA GLY A 194 -23.73 -22.05 13.00
C GLY A 194 -24.31 -21.75 11.62
N LEU A 195 -23.49 -21.82 10.58
CA LEU A 195 -23.81 -21.40 9.20
C LEU A 195 -24.04 -22.56 8.23
N THR A 196 -24.15 -23.80 8.71
CA THR A 196 -24.18 -25.01 7.87
C THR A 196 -25.27 -24.98 6.79
N GLN A 197 -26.47 -24.50 7.12
CA GLN A 197 -27.61 -24.39 6.19
C GLN A 197 -27.88 -22.96 5.71
N LYS A 198 -26.95 -22.01 5.96
CA LYS A 198 -27.13 -20.61 5.61
C LYS A 198 -26.53 -20.25 4.26
N LYS A 199 -27.20 -19.34 3.55
CA LYS A 199 -26.64 -18.64 2.39
C LYS A 199 -25.88 -17.43 2.90
N VAL A 200 -24.55 -17.52 2.95
CA VAL A 200 -23.71 -16.53 3.64
C VAL A 200 -23.27 -15.45 2.68
N ILE A 201 -23.58 -14.21 3.03
CA ILE A 201 -23.03 -12.99 2.42
C ILE A 201 -21.85 -12.54 3.28
N VAL A 202 -20.64 -12.53 2.73
CA VAL A 202 -19.43 -12.18 3.49
C VAL A 202 -18.93 -10.81 3.07
N SER A 203 -18.70 -9.93 4.05
CA SER A 203 -17.99 -8.66 3.84
C SER A 203 -16.70 -8.64 4.65
N VAL A 204 -15.55 -8.69 3.97
CA VAL A 204 -14.23 -8.69 4.59
C VAL A 204 -13.60 -7.31 4.48
N GLY A 205 -13.20 -6.73 5.60
CA GLY A 205 -12.50 -5.45 5.58
C GLY A 205 -12.62 -4.66 6.87
N ARG A 206 -11.87 -3.54 6.91
CA ARG A 206 -11.92 -2.63 8.04
C ARG A 206 -13.34 -2.07 8.23
N LEU A 207 -13.86 -2.10 9.46
CA LEU A 207 -15.17 -1.56 9.80
C LEU A 207 -15.07 -0.03 9.90
N VAL A 208 -15.37 0.64 8.78
CA VAL A 208 -15.40 2.10 8.64
C VAL A 208 -16.53 2.47 7.68
N HIS A 209 -17.22 3.60 7.91
CA HIS A 209 -18.38 4.07 7.14
C HIS A 209 -18.22 3.92 5.61
N ARG A 210 -17.08 4.31 5.06
CA ARG A 210 -16.81 4.24 3.61
C ARG A 210 -16.79 2.83 3.00
N LYS A 211 -16.94 1.78 3.81
CA LYS A 211 -17.00 0.37 3.35
C LYS A 211 -18.43 -0.13 3.17
N GLY A 212 -19.42 0.65 3.60
CA GLY A 212 -20.82 0.38 3.33
C GLY A 212 -21.40 -0.84 4.05
N GLN A 213 -20.85 -1.21 5.22
CA GLN A 213 -21.40 -2.30 6.00
C GLN A 213 -22.84 -1.99 6.50
N ASP A 214 -23.13 -0.74 6.84
CA ASP A 214 -24.45 -0.22 7.15
C ASP A 214 -25.44 -0.45 6.01
N THR A 215 -25.07 -0.13 4.78
CA THR A 215 -25.89 -0.37 3.59
C THR A 215 -26.24 -1.86 3.41
N LEU A 216 -25.30 -2.76 3.73
CA LEU A 216 -25.56 -4.20 3.70
C LEU A 216 -26.57 -4.64 4.77
N ILE A 217 -26.49 -4.05 5.97
CA ILE A 217 -27.45 -4.31 7.05
C ILE A 217 -28.85 -3.81 6.63
N GLU A 218 -28.94 -2.61 6.09
CA GLU A 218 -30.18 -2.00 5.62
C GLU A 218 -30.84 -2.80 4.49
N ALA A 219 -30.07 -3.46 3.64
CA ALA A 219 -30.58 -4.30 2.56
C ALA A 219 -31.07 -5.69 3.05
N MET A 220 -30.66 -6.15 4.22
CA MET A 220 -30.97 -7.50 4.70
C MET A 220 -32.50 -7.79 4.83
N PRO A 221 -33.36 -6.89 5.28
CA PRO A 221 -34.81 -7.17 5.33
C PRO A 221 -35.39 -7.56 3.97
N GLU A 222 -35.00 -6.87 2.89
CA GLU A 222 -35.45 -7.19 1.54
C GLU A 222 -34.85 -8.53 1.04
N ILE A 223 -33.57 -8.77 1.30
CA ILE A 223 -32.90 -10.03 0.96
C ILE A 223 -33.59 -11.21 1.65
N LEU A 224 -33.94 -11.09 2.92
CA LEU A 224 -34.56 -12.15 3.70
C LEU A 224 -35.98 -12.49 3.22
N THR A 225 -36.69 -11.57 2.56
CA THR A 225 -38.01 -11.91 1.93
C THR A 225 -37.86 -12.91 0.79
N GLN A 226 -36.73 -12.89 0.07
CA GLN A 226 -36.47 -13.77 -1.06
C GLN A 226 -35.60 -14.98 -0.68
N LEU A 227 -34.75 -14.80 0.31
CA LEU A 227 -33.79 -15.79 0.79
C LEU A 227 -33.83 -15.87 2.33
N PRO A 228 -34.82 -16.57 2.91
CA PRO A 228 -35.00 -16.64 4.37
C PRO A 228 -33.79 -17.21 5.14
N ASP A 229 -32.95 -18.00 4.46
CA ASP A 229 -31.72 -18.58 5.00
C ASP A 229 -30.48 -17.71 4.79
N ALA A 230 -30.63 -16.46 4.29
CA ALA A 230 -29.49 -15.55 4.13
C ALA A 230 -28.92 -15.15 5.50
N HIS A 231 -27.60 -15.06 5.55
CA HIS A 231 -26.87 -14.63 6.75
C HIS A 231 -25.73 -13.68 6.34
N LEU A 232 -25.65 -12.54 7.01
CA LEU A 232 -24.61 -11.53 6.75
C LEU A 232 -23.47 -11.71 7.76
N LEU A 233 -22.27 -11.93 7.26
CA LEU A 233 -21.05 -12.13 8.06
C LEU A 233 -20.06 -11.01 7.79
N PHE A 234 -19.69 -10.24 8.81
CA PHE A 234 -18.61 -9.26 8.75
C PHE A 234 -17.34 -9.82 9.34
N ILE A 235 -16.22 -9.71 8.60
CA ILE A 235 -14.90 -10.10 9.06
C ILE A 235 -14.00 -8.88 9.05
N GLY A 236 -13.62 -8.40 10.23
CA GLY A 236 -12.73 -7.26 10.40
C GLY A 236 -12.99 -6.48 11.67
N GLU A 237 -12.12 -5.49 11.89
CA GLU A 237 -12.16 -4.58 13.02
C GLU A 237 -12.17 -3.12 12.55
N GLY A 238 -12.65 -2.20 13.40
CA GLY A 238 -12.64 -0.78 13.11
C GLY A 238 -13.55 0.05 14.01
N PRO A 239 -13.38 1.38 13.98
CA PRO A 239 -14.12 2.28 14.85
C PRO A 239 -15.65 2.30 14.60
N TYR A 240 -16.09 1.79 13.46
CA TYR A 240 -17.50 1.74 13.09
C TYR A 240 -18.23 0.51 13.67
N LYS A 241 -17.51 -0.41 14.33
CA LYS A 241 -18.05 -1.64 14.91
C LYS A 241 -19.25 -1.37 15.83
N ASN A 242 -19.10 -0.44 16.78
CA ASN A 242 -20.16 -0.13 17.76
C ASN A 242 -21.42 0.52 17.14
N TYR A 243 -21.32 1.03 15.92
CA TYR A 243 -22.48 1.56 15.18
C TYR A 243 -23.23 0.46 14.44
N LEU A 244 -22.55 -0.63 14.09
CA LEU A 244 -23.11 -1.74 13.32
C LEU A 244 -23.79 -2.83 14.18
N VAL A 245 -23.67 -2.73 15.51
CA VAL A 245 -24.22 -3.70 16.50
C VAL A 245 -25.50 -3.21 17.12
#